data_2529e330196cfc51a76ce50a7ef49430
#
_entry.id   2529e330196cfc51a76ce50a7ef49430
#
_cell.length_a   1.000
_cell.length_b   1.000
_cell.length_c   1.000
_cell.angle_alpha   90.00
_cell.angle_beta   90.00
_cell.angle_gamma   90.00
#
_symmetry.space_group_name_H-M   'P 1'
#
loop_
_entity.id
_entity.type
_entity.pdbx_description
1 polymer ?
#
loop_
_entity_poly.entity_id
_entity_poly.type
_entity_poly.pdbx_seq_one_letter_code
_entity_poly.pdbx_strand_id
1 'polypeptide(L)'
;MGRWVRSCLQSMLKMVNSVIGLLGMGMIMYSMWMFRSWYKQFDGFPSSFDSSPPWFIYIFFGLGIFHCLITCAGLIAAETVNIHCLSCYMSFVFLLIVSESAITADIYLNKNWEEDFPEDPTGKFDELKKFVRSNQEMCKWIGLLIVAAQALSIILAMVLKVLGPNIETDYDSDDDYIPARLPLLRNQSQPNLTLKNYSWNVKL
;
A
#
# COMPACT_ATOMS: atom_id res chain seq x y z
N MET A 1 -13.74 13.65 20.56
CA MET A 1 -13.47 14.23 19.24
C MET A 1 -12.47 13.42 18.41
N GLY A 2 -11.41 12.87 18.98
CA GLY A 2 -10.35 12.15 18.23
C GLY A 2 -10.81 10.90 17.44
N ARG A 3 -11.72 10.10 17.96
CA ARG A 3 -12.18 8.86 17.30
C ARG A 3 -12.90 9.12 15.96
N TRP A 4 -13.75 10.13 15.90
CA TRP A 4 -14.45 10.52 14.67
C TRP A 4 -13.50 11.01 13.58
N VAL A 5 -12.55 11.87 13.95
CA VAL A 5 -11.54 12.39 13.01
C VAL A 5 -10.69 11.25 12.45
N ARG A 6 -10.23 10.33 13.31
CA ARG A 6 -9.44 9.16 12.91
C ARG A 6 -10.22 8.26 11.95
N SER A 7 -11.47 7.91 12.27
CA SER A 7 -12.32 7.09 11.40
C SER A 7 -12.55 7.75 10.04
N CYS A 8 -12.76 9.07 10.02
CA CYS A 8 -12.89 9.83 8.79
C CYS A 8 -11.62 9.78 7.94
N LEU A 9 -10.44 10.01 8.55
CA LEU A 9 -9.14 9.95 7.87
C LEU A 9 -8.85 8.55 7.31
N GLN A 10 -9.12 7.49 8.08
CA GLN A 10 -9.00 6.12 7.62
C GLN A 10 -9.88 5.85 6.40
N SER A 11 -11.15 6.29 6.44
CA SER A 11 -12.08 6.14 5.32
C SER A 11 -11.61 6.90 4.08
N MET A 12 -11.15 8.14 4.25
CA MET A 12 -10.59 8.93 3.15
C MET A 12 -9.34 8.28 2.55
N LEU A 13 -8.43 7.79 3.38
CA LEU A 13 -7.22 7.10 2.90
C LEU A 13 -7.58 5.83 2.12
N LYS A 14 -8.53 5.03 2.60
CA LYS A 14 -9.04 3.85 1.89
C LYS A 14 -9.66 4.22 0.54
N MET A 15 -10.46 5.29 0.50
CA MET A 15 -11.12 5.74 -0.72
C MET A 15 -10.09 6.19 -1.77
N VAL A 16 -9.11 7.01 -1.40
CA VAL A 16 -8.04 7.44 -2.30
C VAL A 16 -7.24 6.24 -2.82
N ASN A 17 -6.85 5.31 -1.94
CA ASN A 17 -6.15 4.10 -2.34
C ASN A 17 -6.98 3.21 -3.28
N SER A 18 -8.30 3.11 -3.06
CA SER A 18 -9.17 2.36 -3.96
C SER A 18 -9.18 2.95 -5.37
N VAL A 19 -9.17 4.27 -5.50
CA VAL A 19 -9.08 4.94 -6.82
C VAL A 19 -7.74 4.62 -7.49
N ILE A 20 -6.63 4.69 -6.77
CA ILE A 20 -5.29 4.33 -7.27
C ILE A 20 -5.26 2.85 -7.69
N GLY A 21 -5.88 1.96 -6.91
CA GLY A 21 -5.99 0.53 -7.23
C GLY A 21 -6.79 0.25 -8.50
N LEU A 22 -7.86 1.01 -8.76
CA LEU A 22 -8.63 0.90 -10.01
C LEU A 22 -7.78 1.28 -11.22
N LEU A 23 -6.91 2.29 -11.10
CA LEU A 23 -5.95 2.65 -12.15
C LEU A 23 -4.97 1.49 -12.41
N GLY A 24 -4.39 0.90 -11.36
CA GLY A 24 -3.51 -0.26 -11.47
C GLY A 24 -4.20 -1.46 -12.14
N MET A 25 -5.44 -1.75 -11.77
CA MET A 25 -6.25 -2.80 -12.41
C MET A 25 -6.50 -2.49 -13.89
N GLY A 26 -6.80 -1.23 -14.24
CA GLY A 26 -6.95 -0.79 -15.63
C GLY A 26 -5.69 -1.02 -16.46
N MET A 27 -4.51 -0.72 -15.89
CA MET A 27 -3.22 -0.97 -16.54
C MET A 27 -2.98 -2.46 -16.79
N ILE A 28 -3.29 -3.33 -15.83
CA ILE A 28 -3.20 -4.79 -15.99
C ILE A 28 -4.11 -5.26 -17.12
N MET A 29 -5.38 -4.84 -17.12
CA MET A 29 -6.34 -5.24 -18.16
C MET A 29 -5.91 -4.75 -19.53
N TYR A 30 -5.40 -3.53 -19.64
CA TYR A 30 -4.90 -2.98 -20.89
C TYR A 30 -3.68 -3.73 -21.41
N SER A 31 -2.72 -4.08 -20.55
CA SER A 31 -1.55 -4.87 -20.92
C SER A 31 -1.92 -6.28 -21.38
N MET A 32 -2.89 -6.93 -20.72
CA MET A 32 -3.41 -8.22 -21.12
C MET A 32 -4.14 -8.15 -22.48
N TRP A 33 -4.88 -7.07 -22.71
CA TRP A 33 -5.53 -6.86 -24.02
C TRP A 33 -4.50 -6.66 -25.12
N MET A 34 -3.45 -5.87 -24.90
CA MET A 34 -2.34 -5.70 -25.84
C MET A 34 -1.62 -7.02 -26.11
N PHE A 35 -1.34 -7.80 -25.05
CA PHE A 35 -0.72 -9.12 -25.18
C PHE A 35 -1.57 -10.07 -26.05
N ARG A 36 -2.89 -10.10 -25.81
CA ARG A 36 -3.82 -10.89 -26.62
C ARG A 36 -3.88 -10.41 -28.06
N SER A 37 -3.85 -9.09 -28.31
CA SER A 37 -3.84 -8.51 -29.65
C SER A 37 -2.58 -8.89 -30.42
N TRP A 38 -1.42 -8.82 -29.75
CA TRP A 38 -0.14 -9.26 -30.30
C TRP A 38 -0.17 -10.75 -30.66
N TYR A 39 -0.64 -11.59 -29.74
CA TYR A 39 -0.73 -13.05 -29.97
C TYR A 39 -1.60 -13.43 -31.17
N LYS A 40 -2.72 -12.74 -31.36
CA LYS A 40 -3.61 -12.96 -32.52
C LYS A 40 -2.97 -12.57 -33.86
N GLN A 41 -2.07 -11.59 -33.88
CA GLN A 41 -1.43 -11.12 -35.08
C GLN A 41 -0.40 -12.13 -35.63
N PHE A 42 0.08 -13.05 -34.81
CA PHE A 42 1.04 -14.08 -35.17
C PHE A 42 0.43 -15.45 -35.47
N ASP A 43 -0.86 -15.51 -35.82
CA ASP A 43 -1.57 -16.72 -36.28
C ASP A 43 -1.16 -18.04 -35.61
N GLY A 44 -1.22 -18.07 -34.29
CA GLY A 44 -1.31 -19.30 -33.51
C GLY A 44 -0.04 -20.11 -33.28
N PHE A 45 1.08 -19.85 -33.92
CA PHE A 45 2.37 -20.48 -33.60
C PHE A 45 3.54 -19.62 -34.10
N PRO A 46 4.41 -19.11 -33.25
CA PRO A 46 5.66 -18.52 -33.72
C PRO A 46 6.56 -19.63 -34.25
N SER A 47 6.64 -19.74 -35.57
CA SER A 47 7.58 -20.63 -36.26
C SER A 47 9.02 -20.14 -36.19
N SER A 48 9.30 -19.05 -35.49
CA SER A 48 10.63 -18.56 -35.14
C SER A 48 10.66 -18.13 -33.70
N PHE A 49 11.61 -18.65 -32.95
CA PHE A 49 11.88 -18.41 -31.55
C PHE A 49 12.24 -16.92 -31.21
N ASP A 50 12.24 -16.03 -32.19
CA ASP A 50 12.63 -14.63 -32.08
C ASP A 50 11.48 -13.61 -31.89
N SER A 51 10.23 -14.07 -31.83
CA SER A 51 9.08 -13.18 -31.65
C SER A 51 8.69 -13.06 -30.17
N SER A 52 9.55 -12.45 -29.37
CA SER A 52 9.19 -12.09 -27.99
C SER A 52 8.17 -10.95 -27.97
N PRO A 53 7.21 -10.96 -27.03
CA PRO A 53 6.27 -9.85 -26.86
C PRO A 53 7.04 -8.53 -26.64
N PRO A 54 6.50 -7.40 -27.12
CA PRO A 54 7.12 -6.10 -26.93
C PRO A 54 7.35 -5.76 -25.46
N TRP A 55 8.51 -5.20 -25.15
CA TRP A 55 8.98 -4.89 -23.82
C TRP A 55 8.01 -4.01 -23.00
N PHE A 56 7.33 -3.07 -23.65
CA PHE A 56 6.40 -2.15 -22.98
C PHE A 56 5.17 -2.86 -22.40
N ILE A 57 4.71 -3.99 -22.96
CA ILE A 57 3.60 -4.79 -22.41
C ILE A 57 3.97 -5.28 -21.00
N TYR A 58 5.21 -5.76 -20.84
CA TYR A 58 5.68 -6.22 -19.53
C TYR A 58 5.82 -5.06 -18.53
N ILE A 59 6.24 -3.88 -18.99
CA ILE A 59 6.33 -2.69 -18.14
C ILE A 59 4.94 -2.25 -17.65
N PHE A 60 3.95 -2.14 -18.56
CA PHE A 60 2.58 -1.80 -18.17
C PHE A 60 1.98 -2.82 -17.20
N PHE A 61 2.23 -4.10 -17.44
CA PHE A 61 1.78 -5.18 -16.56
C PHE A 61 2.43 -5.08 -15.18
N GLY A 62 3.75 -4.93 -15.13
CA GLY A 62 4.52 -4.78 -13.90
C GLY A 62 4.12 -3.54 -13.09
N LEU A 63 3.94 -2.39 -13.76
CA LEU A 63 3.46 -1.15 -13.11
C LEU A 63 2.05 -1.34 -12.55
N GLY A 64 1.15 -2.00 -13.29
CA GLY A 64 -0.20 -2.29 -12.81
C GLY A 64 -0.19 -3.15 -11.56
N ILE A 65 0.61 -4.23 -11.51
CA ILE A 65 0.79 -5.07 -10.33
C ILE A 65 1.35 -4.24 -9.16
N PHE A 66 2.36 -3.41 -9.42
CA PHE A 66 2.98 -2.59 -8.39
C PHE A 66 1.98 -1.61 -7.76
N HIS A 67 1.13 -0.96 -8.56
CA HIS A 67 0.03 -0.11 -8.05
C HIS A 67 -0.96 -0.90 -7.19
N CYS A 68 -1.34 -2.11 -7.60
CA CYS A 68 -2.22 -2.97 -6.81
C CYS A 68 -1.60 -3.36 -5.46
N LEU A 69 -0.31 -3.70 -5.43
CA LEU A 69 0.42 -4.02 -4.19
C LEU A 69 0.48 -2.83 -3.24
N ILE A 70 0.78 -1.63 -3.75
CA ILE A 70 0.77 -0.40 -2.96
C ILE A 70 -0.62 -0.10 -2.41
N THR A 71 -1.66 -0.28 -3.23
CA THR A 71 -3.04 -0.12 -2.78
C THR A 71 -3.38 -1.07 -1.64
N CYS A 72 -3.04 -2.36 -1.76
CA CYS A 72 -3.23 -3.34 -0.69
C CYS A 72 -2.47 -2.93 0.59
N ALA A 73 -1.20 -2.52 0.45
CA ALA A 73 -0.42 -2.02 1.58
C ALA A 73 -1.07 -0.79 2.24
N GLY A 74 -1.61 0.13 1.44
CA GLY A 74 -2.31 1.32 1.94
C GLY A 74 -3.62 1.01 2.66
N LEU A 75 -4.39 0.04 2.18
CA LEU A 75 -5.61 -0.43 2.85
C LEU A 75 -5.29 -1.07 4.20
N ILE A 76 -4.27 -1.94 4.25
CA ILE A 76 -3.81 -2.56 5.49
C ILE A 76 -3.26 -1.50 6.46
N ALA A 77 -2.46 -0.56 5.97
CA ALA A 77 -1.90 0.52 6.78
C ALA A 77 -3.00 1.42 7.37
N ALA A 78 -4.07 1.69 6.61
CA ALA A 78 -5.22 2.45 7.07
C ALA A 78 -6.02 1.71 8.14
N GLU A 79 -6.09 0.38 8.10
CA GLU A 79 -6.81 -0.42 9.11
C GLU A 79 -6.02 -0.58 10.40
N THR A 80 -4.78 -1.02 10.28
CA THR A 80 -3.94 -1.36 11.43
C THR A 80 -3.45 -0.13 12.17
N VAL A 81 -3.32 1.02 11.47
CA VAL A 81 -2.73 2.27 11.99
C VAL A 81 -1.35 2.05 12.65
N ASN A 82 -0.64 1.03 12.19
CA ASN A 82 0.69 0.73 12.67
C ASN A 82 1.70 1.72 12.07
N ILE A 83 2.51 2.35 12.93
CA ILE A 83 3.49 3.38 12.54
C ILE A 83 4.48 2.86 11.49
N HIS A 84 4.93 1.62 11.63
CA HIS A 84 5.87 1.00 10.68
C HIS A 84 5.22 0.73 9.33
N CYS A 85 4.01 0.19 9.33
CA CYS A 85 3.24 -0.09 8.12
C CYS A 85 2.93 1.20 7.35
N LEU A 86 2.49 2.25 8.06
CA LEU A 86 2.25 3.58 7.49
C LEU A 86 3.52 4.20 6.90
N SER A 87 4.67 4.07 7.59
CA SER A 87 5.96 4.58 7.09
C SER A 87 6.41 3.86 5.83
N CYS A 88 6.30 2.54 5.80
CA CYS A 88 6.62 1.72 4.63
C CYS A 88 5.73 2.09 3.43
N TYR A 89 4.42 2.21 3.65
CA TYR A 89 3.46 2.66 2.65
C TYR A 89 3.83 4.05 2.07
N MET A 90 4.09 5.04 2.94
CA MET A 90 4.48 6.38 2.50
C MET A 90 5.76 6.37 1.66
N SER A 91 6.76 5.52 2.01
CA SER A 91 7.99 5.39 1.23
C SER A 91 7.71 4.86 -0.17
N PHE A 92 6.85 3.85 -0.32
CA PHE A 92 6.49 3.31 -1.64
C PHE A 92 5.73 4.33 -2.49
N VAL A 93 4.74 5.04 -1.91
CA VAL A 93 4.02 6.10 -2.63
C VAL A 93 4.94 7.24 -3.02
N PHE A 94 5.89 7.63 -2.16
CA PHE A 94 6.87 8.65 -2.48
C PHE A 94 7.76 8.25 -3.66
N LEU A 95 8.24 6.99 -3.70
CA LEU A 95 9.01 6.46 -4.84
C LEU A 95 8.19 6.49 -6.14
N LEU A 96 6.89 6.17 -6.06
CA LEU A 96 5.98 6.30 -7.21
C LEU A 96 5.92 7.74 -7.72
N ILE A 97 5.65 8.71 -6.84
CA ILE A 97 5.56 10.13 -7.21
C ILE A 97 6.86 10.58 -7.89
N VAL A 98 8.02 10.21 -7.35
CA VAL A 98 9.32 10.58 -7.93
C VAL A 98 9.47 9.98 -9.32
N SER A 99 9.16 8.69 -9.51
CA SER A 99 9.29 8.03 -10.83
C SER A 99 8.31 8.60 -11.85
N GLU A 100 7.05 8.83 -11.49
CA GLU A 100 6.04 9.43 -12.36
C GLU A 100 6.38 10.88 -12.72
N SER A 101 6.89 11.64 -11.75
CA SER A 101 7.33 13.02 -11.98
C SER A 101 8.54 13.08 -12.91
N ALA A 102 9.48 12.14 -12.79
CA ALA A 102 10.64 12.07 -13.66
C ALA A 102 10.23 11.79 -15.12
N ILE A 103 9.37 10.78 -15.34
CA ILE A 103 8.86 10.46 -16.68
C ILE A 103 8.05 11.65 -17.26
N THR A 104 7.21 12.25 -16.44
CA THR A 104 6.42 13.42 -16.86
C THR A 104 7.33 14.60 -17.23
N ALA A 105 8.36 14.87 -16.43
CA ALA A 105 9.32 15.92 -16.70
C ALA A 105 10.08 15.67 -18.04
N ASP A 106 10.47 14.43 -18.27
CA ASP A 106 11.13 14.06 -19.53
C ASP A 106 10.21 14.34 -20.73
N ILE A 107 8.97 13.87 -20.71
CA ILE A 107 7.98 14.09 -21.79
C ILE A 107 7.72 15.59 -22.07
N TYR A 108 7.80 16.45 -21.06
CA TYR A 108 7.51 17.89 -21.22
C TYR A 108 8.72 18.74 -21.50
N LEU A 109 9.90 18.39 -20.98
CA LEU A 109 11.12 19.19 -21.10
C LEU A 109 11.98 18.75 -22.28
N ASN A 110 11.99 17.46 -22.59
CA ASN A 110 12.75 16.89 -23.68
C ASN A 110 11.90 16.86 -24.97
N LYS A 111 12.30 17.61 -25.98
CA LYS A 111 11.61 17.62 -27.27
C LYS A 111 11.72 16.30 -28.03
N ASN A 112 12.78 15.54 -27.76
CA ASN A 112 13.10 14.29 -28.41
C ASN A 112 12.84 13.08 -27.51
N TRP A 113 11.99 13.22 -26.48
CA TRP A 113 11.68 12.15 -25.53
C TRP A 113 11.25 10.81 -26.19
N GLU A 114 10.75 10.89 -27.43
CA GLU A 114 10.36 9.69 -28.20
C GLU A 114 11.56 8.80 -28.58
N GLU A 115 12.76 9.38 -28.70
CA GLU A 115 14.01 8.69 -29.04
C GLU A 115 14.64 7.96 -27.84
N ASP A 116 14.28 8.37 -26.61
CA ASP A 116 14.80 7.77 -25.36
C ASP A 116 14.20 6.38 -25.08
N PHE A 117 13.12 6.04 -25.78
CA PHE A 117 12.48 4.73 -25.65
C PHE A 117 12.95 3.78 -26.76
N PRO A 118 13.16 2.49 -26.41
CA PRO A 118 13.52 1.48 -27.40
C PRO A 118 12.50 1.38 -28.54
N GLU A 119 12.97 1.09 -29.76
CA GLU A 119 12.10 0.89 -30.92
C GLU A 119 11.12 -0.26 -30.69
N ASP A 120 9.89 -0.07 -31.12
CA ASP A 120 8.83 -1.08 -31.08
C ASP A 120 8.59 -1.67 -32.46
N PRO A 121 8.98 -2.94 -32.71
CA PRO A 121 8.76 -3.59 -33.99
C PRO A 121 7.28 -3.74 -34.36
N THR A 122 6.37 -3.63 -33.36
CA THR A 122 4.92 -3.80 -33.58
C THR A 122 4.20 -2.50 -33.93
N GLY A 123 4.84 -1.35 -33.74
CA GLY A 123 4.28 -0.02 -33.96
C GLY A 123 3.18 0.39 -32.98
N LYS A 124 2.82 -0.46 -31.99
CA LYS A 124 1.79 -0.15 -30.99
C LYS A 124 2.24 0.92 -30.01
N PHE A 125 3.50 0.92 -29.67
CA PHE A 125 4.08 1.96 -28.82
C PHE A 125 4.15 3.30 -29.54
N ASP A 126 4.39 3.29 -30.85
CA ASP A 126 4.35 4.51 -31.66
C ASP A 126 2.94 5.10 -31.77
N GLU A 127 1.92 4.26 -31.80
CA GLU A 127 0.52 4.72 -31.68
C GLU A 127 0.27 5.41 -30.33
N LEU A 128 0.80 4.84 -29.23
CA LEU A 128 0.72 5.44 -27.90
C LEU A 128 1.46 6.78 -27.83
N LYS A 129 2.70 6.87 -28.36
CA LYS A 129 3.48 8.11 -28.44
C LYS A 129 2.70 9.20 -29.20
N LYS A 130 2.14 8.86 -30.36
CA LYS A 130 1.30 9.78 -31.15
C LYS A 130 0.04 10.23 -30.39
N PHE A 131 -0.59 9.31 -29.66
CA PHE A 131 -1.74 9.65 -28.81
C PHE A 131 -1.36 10.64 -27.71
N VAL A 132 -0.26 10.38 -26.97
CA VAL A 132 0.24 11.28 -25.92
C VAL A 132 0.57 12.67 -26.51
N ARG A 133 1.25 12.71 -27.64
CA ARG A 133 1.59 13.97 -28.32
C ARG A 133 0.38 14.74 -28.80
N SER A 134 -0.61 14.05 -29.37
CA SER A 134 -1.85 14.66 -29.86
C SER A 134 -2.77 15.15 -28.73
N ASN A 135 -2.70 14.50 -27.54
CA ASN A 135 -3.55 14.79 -26.40
C ASN A 135 -2.75 15.27 -25.18
N GLN A 136 -1.67 15.99 -25.42
CA GLN A 136 -0.70 16.37 -24.37
C GLN A 136 -1.36 17.10 -23.19
N GLU A 137 -2.26 18.05 -23.45
CA GLU A 137 -2.99 18.77 -22.40
C GLU A 137 -3.85 17.85 -21.53
N MET A 138 -4.56 16.90 -22.16
CA MET A 138 -5.37 15.93 -21.43
C MET A 138 -4.49 14.99 -20.58
N CYS A 139 -3.40 14.47 -21.15
CA CYS A 139 -2.45 13.63 -20.44
C CYS A 139 -1.80 14.35 -19.25
N LYS A 140 -1.50 15.65 -19.40
CA LYS A 140 -1.00 16.51 -18.33
C LYS A 140 -1.98 16.59 -17.15
N TRP A 141 -3.25 16.87 -17.42
CA TRP A 141 -4.25 16.94 -16.36
C TRP A 141 -4.48 15.61 -15.66
N ILE A 142 -4.47 14.50 -16.40
CA ILE A 142 -4.59 13.16 -15.82
C ILE A 142 -3.38 12.87 -14.93
N GLY A 143 -2.16 13.11 -15.41
CA GLY A 143 -0.94 12.93 -14.62
C GLY A 143 -0.94 13.78 -13.35
N LEU A 144 -1.34 15.05 -13.45
CA LEU A 144 -1.44 15.94 -12.30
C LEU A 144 -2.46 15.45 -11.27
N LEU A 145 -3.61 14.93 -11.71
CA LEU A 145 -4.62 14.35 -10.81
C LEU A 145 -4.10 13.10 -10.08
N ILE A 146 -3.34 12.24 -10.76
CA ILE A 146 -2.75 11.05 -10.16
C ILE A 146 -1.74 11.47 -9.09
N VAL A 147 -0.81 12.36 -9.40
CA VAL A 147 0.18 12.88 -8.44
C VAL A 147 -0.49 13.58 -7.26
N ALA A 148 -1.55 14.36 -7.50
CA ALA A 148 -2.31 15.02 -6.44
C ALA A 148 -3.00 14.00 -5.51
N ALA A 149 -3.58 12.94 -6.05
CA ALA A 149 -4.19 11.86 -5.27
C ALA A 149 -3.16 11.12 -4.41
N GLN A 150 -1.99 10.84 -4.97
CA GLN A 150 -0.88 10.21 -4.24
C GLN A 150 -0.32 11.14 -3.14
N ALA A 151 -0.12 12.43 -3.42
CA ALA A 151 0.30 13.40 -2.42
C ALA A 151 -0.73 13.51 -1.29
N LEU A 152 -2.02 13.55 -1.62
CA LEU A 152 -3.09 13.54 -0.63
C LEU A 152 -3.04 12.27 0.24
N SER A 153 -2.78 11.11 -0.35
CA SER A 153 -2.66 9.86 0.41
C SER A 153 -1.48 9.87 1.40
N ILE A 154 -0.34 10.47 1.03
CA ILE A 154 0.80 10.67 1.93
C ILE A 154 0.42 11.60 3.09
N ILE A 155 -0.25 12.72 2.81
CA ILE A 155 -0.69 13.67 3.85
C ILE A 155 -1.65 12.98 4.81
N LEU A 156 -2.64 12.23 4.32
CA LEU A 156 -3.59 11.50 5.15
C LEU A 156 -2.87 10.44 6.02
N ALA A 157 -1.92 9.69 5.44
CA ALA A 157 -1.12 8.71 6.16
C ALA A 157 -0.24 9.38 7.22
N MET A 158 0.36 10.55 6.92
CA MET A 158 1.16 11.31 7.86
C MET A 158 0.33 11.81 9.04
N VAL A 159 -0.84 12.38 8.79
CA VAL A 159 -1.77 12.81 9.85
C VAL A 159 -2.22 11.64 10.69
N LEU A 160 -2.54 10.50 10.06
CA LEU A 160 -2.95 9.29 10.76
C LEU A 160 -1.81 8.73 11.63
N LYS A 161 -0.56 8.81 11.16
CA LYS A 161 0.63 8.44 11.92
C LYS A 161 0.84 9.33 13.16
N VAL A 162 0.62 10.65 13.03
CA VAL A 162 0.75 11.61 14.14
C VAL A 162 -0.34 11.41 15.19
N LEU A 163 -1.55 11.06 14.76
CA LEU A 163 -2.67 10.75 15.69
C LEU A 163 -2.45 9.45 16.48
N GLY A 164 -1.49 8.63 16.08
CA GLY A 164 -1.01 7.43 16.77
C GLY A 164 -2.01 6.28 16.87
N PRO A 165 -1.55 5.06 17.16
CA PRO A 165 -2.39 4.02 17.74
C PRO A 165 -2.80 4.46 19.15
N ASN A 166 -4.04 4.13 19.57
CA ASN A 166 -4.42 4.34 20.97
C ASN A 166 -3.42 3.59 21.87
N ILE A 167 -2.64 4.34 22.62
CA ILE A 167 -1.68 3.82 23.61
C ILE A 167 -2.41 3.12 24.76
N GLU A 168 -3.74 3.21 24.79
CA GLU A 168 -4.57 2.57 25.83
C GLU A 168 -4.58 1.03 25.82
N THR A 169 -4.04 0.38 24.78
CA THR A 169 -4.01 -1.09 24.70
C THR A 169 -2.70 -1.73 25.17
N ASP A 170 -1.62 -0.94 25.28
CA ASP A 170 -0.32 -1.50 25.72
C ASP A 170 -0.07 -1.38 27.23
N TYR A 171 -0.87 -0.59 27.97
CA TYR A 171 -0.75 -0.49 29.43
C TYR A 171 -1.61 -1.52 30.18
N ASP A 172 -2.62 -2.13 29.54
CA ASP A 172 -3.46 -3.14 30.18
C ASP A 172 -2.84 -4.55 30.17
N SER A 173 -1.77 -4.78 29.39
CA SER A 173 -1.11 -6.09 29.33
C SER A 173 -0.16 -6.36 30.50
N ASP A 174 0.42 -5.31 31.10
CA ASP A 174 1.39 -5.49 32.16
C ASP A 174 0.75 -5.41 33.56
N ASP A 175 -0.40 -4.74 33.70
CA ASP A 175 -1.11 -4.66 34.97
C ASP A 175 -1.98 -5.90 35.25
N ASP A 176 -2.39 -6.68 34.26
CA ASP A 176 -3.13 -7.91 34.44
C ASP A 176 -2.28 -9.08 34.97
N TYR A 177 -0.95 -8.99 34.89
CA TYR A 177 -0.06 -10.02 35.44
C TYR A 177 0.29 -9.84 36.92
N ILE A 178 0.18 -8.63 37.46
CA ILE A 178 0.53 -8.33 38.85
C ILE A 178 -0.55 -8.82 39.84
N PRO A 179 -1.86 -8.63 39.60
CA PRO A 179 -2.90 -9.11 40.50
C PRO A 179 -3.02 -10.63 40.59
N ALA A 180 -2.75 -11.33 39.47
CA ALA A 180 -2.87 -12.79 39.44
C ALA A 180 -1.75 -13.53 40.20
N ARG A 181 -0.57 -12.91 40.34
CA ARG A 181 0.55 -13.51 41.08
C ARG A 181 0.50 -13.25 42.56
N LEU A 182 -0.04 -12.13 42.99
CA LEU A 182 -0.17 -11.78 44.42
C LEU A 182 -1.10 -12.75 45.21
N PRO A 183 -2.24 -13.19 44.70
CA PRO A 183 -3.09 -14.16 45.41
C PRO A 183 -2.44 -15.54 45.57
N LEU A 184 -1.65 -15.99 44.56
CA LEU A 184 -1.01 -17.30 44.64
C LEU A 184 0.16 -17.32 45.67
N LEU A 185 0.88 -16.22 45.82
CA LEU A 185 1.92 -16.12 46.85
C LEU A 185 1.35 -15.92 48.25
N ARG A 186 0.18 -15.24 48.35
CA ARG A 186 -0.47 -15.02 49.62
C ARG A 186 -1.13 -16.29 50.19
N ASN A 187 -1.60 -17.19 49.31
CA ASN A 187 -2.18 -18.46 49.72
C ASN A 187 -1.13 -19.53 50.09
N GLN A 188 0.11 -19.40 49.59
CA GLN A 188 1.19 -20.34 49.91
C GLN A 188 1.90 -20.04 51.24
N SER A 189 1.74 -18.83 51.79
CA SER A 189 2.32 -18.45 53.08
C SER A 189 1.34 -18.53 54.28
N GLN A 190 0.07 -18.93 54.05
CA GLN A 190 -0.94 -18.99 55.12
C GLN A 190 -1.26 -20.38 55.74
N PRO A 191 -0.72 -21.52 55.28
CA PRO A 191 -1.08 -22.78 55.95
C PRO A 191 -0.48 -22.97 57.34
N ASN A 192 0.48 -22.11 57.74
CA ASN A 192 1.21 -22.34 59.01
C ASN A 192 0.72 -21.52 60.20
N LEU A 193 -0.24 -20.58 59.98
CA LEU A 193 -0.68 -19.72 61.07
C LEU A 193 -2.02 -20.17 61.71
N THR A 194 -2.80 -21.03 61.08
CA THR A 194 -4.06 -21.51 61.60
C THR A 194 -3.97 -22.82 62.40
N LEU A 195 -2.87 -23.56 62.31
CA LEU A 195 -2.70 -24.80 63.07
C LEU A 195 -2.22 -24.58 64.50
N LYS A 196 -1.79 -23.39 64.86
CA LYS A 196 -1.27 -23.09 66.20
C LYS A 196 -2.32 -22.60 67.20
N ASN A 197 -3.51 -22.25 66.75
CA ASN A 197 -4.57 -21.75 67.63
C ASN A 197 -5.64 -22.79 68.00
N TYR A 198 -5.56 -24.02 67.50
CA TYR A 198 -6.54 -25.08 67.82
C TYR A 198 -6.09 -26.00 68.94
N SER A 199 -4.87 -25.88 69.47
CA SER A 199 -4.39 -26.79 70.47
C SER A 199 -4.56 -26.29 71.95
N TRP A 200 -5.26 -25.16 72.16
CA TRP A 200 -5.36 -24.57 73.50
C TRP A 200 -6.73 -24.67 74.15
N ASN A 201 -7.71 -25.30 73.55
CA ASN A 201 -9.05 -25.36 74.15
C ASN A 201 -9.53 -26.78 74.47
N VAL A 202 -8.59 -27.68 74.84
CA VAL A 202 -8.99 -28.92 75.45
C VAL A 202 -8.20 -29.06 76.74
N LYS A 203 -8.69 -28.40 77.82
CA LYS A 203 -8.42 -28.80 79.20
C LYS A 203 -9.57 -28.35 80.09
N LEU A 204 -10.22 -29.40 80.57
CA LEU A 204 -11.04 -29.46 81.77
C LEU A 204 -12.52 -29.02 81.61
#